data_c180aca980cf36e2cb8389710f4441c3
#
_entry.id   c180aca980cf36e2cb8389710f4441c3
#
_cell.length_a   1.000
_cell.length_b   1.000
_cell.length_c   1.000
_cell.angle_alpha   90.00
_cell.angle_beta   90.00
_cell.angle_gamma   90.00
#
_symmetry.space_group_name_H-M   'P 1'
#
loop_
_entity.id
_entity.type
_entity.pdbx_description
1 polymer ?
#
loop_
_entity_poly.entity_id
_entity_poly.type
_entity_poly.pdbx_seq_one_letter_code
_entity_poly.pdbx_strand_id
1 'polypeptide(L)'
;MVDVARLTQLQPQERSALAEYLDRLRVRFADRVLSVILYGSRARGEGDAESDLDVLVVVDDGDYQLHREVALEAFEPSLKHGALISPQIWGRARYEQQRTSRLLFFRNLERDGIQLWT
;
A
#
# COMPACT_ATOMS: atom_id res chain seq x y z
N MET A 1 -12.24 6.56 0.34
CA MET A 1 -10.94 6.49 -0.34
C MET A 1 -10.29 7.86 -0.29
N VAL A 2 -9.03 7.92 0.10
CA VAL A 2 -8.29 9.17 0.28
C VAL A 2 -7.38 9.42 -0.92
N ASP A 3 -7.36 10.67 -1.38
CA ASP A 3 -6.43 11.11 -2.43
C ASP A 3 -5.04 11.27 -1.83
N VAL A 4 -4.04 10.60 -2.43
CA VAL A 4 -2.64 10.65 -1.98
C VAL A 4 -2.13 12.08 -1.89
N ALA A 5 -2.55 12.96 -2.83
CA ALA A 5 -2.11 14.35 -2.86
C ALA A 5 -2.49 15.13 -1.59
N ARG A 6 -3.46 14.63 -0.83
CA ARG A 6 -3.93 15.29 0.39
C ARG A 6 -3.28 14.78 1.67
N LEU A 7 -2.36 13.83 1.56
CA LEU A 7 -1.67 13.27 2.73
C LEU A 7 -0.53 14.19 3.15
N THR A 8 -0.87 15.25 3.88
CA THR A 8 0.08 16.31 4.26
C THR A 8 1.14 15.84 5.25
N GLN A 9 0.91 14.72 5.94
CA GLN A 9 1.92 14.12 6.81
C GLN A 9 3.08 13.50 6.04
N LEU A 10 2.90 13.28 4.73
CA LEU A 10 3.96 12.75 3.88
C LEU A 10 4.74 13.88 3.22
N GLN A 11 6.01 13.61 2.91
CA GLN A 11 6.81 14.53 2.11
C GLN A 11 6.36 14.49 0.64
N PRO A 12 6.64 15.54 -0.15
CA PRO A 12 6.25 15.54 -1.58
C PRO A 12 6.75 14.34 -2.37
N GLN A 13 7.99 13.89 -2.14
CA GLN A 13 8.55 12.72 -2.82
C GLN A 13 7.84 11.44 -2.42
N GLU A 14 7.37 11.34 -1.18
CA GLU A 14 6.61 10.19 -0.73
C GLU A 14 5.25 10.13 -1.42
N ARG A 15 4.56 11.27 -1.50
CA ARG A 15 3.29 11.35 -2.22
C ARG A 15 3.46 11.01 -3.70
N SER A 16 4.52 11.51 -4.32
CA SER A 16 4.80 11.23 -5.73
C SER A 16 5.07 9.75 -5.97
N ALA A 17 5.85 9.10 -5.10
CA ALA A 17 6.13 7.68 -5.22
C ALA A 17 4.85 6.85 -5.09
N LEU A 18 4.01 7.15 -4.10
CA LEU A 18 2.74 6.44 -3.91
C LEU A 18 1.79 6.65 -5.09
N ALA A 19 1.67 7.88 -5.57
CA ALA A 19 0.80 8.19 -6.70
C ALA A 19 1.23 7.42 -7.94
N GLU A 20 2.52 7.37 -8.22
CA GLU A 20 3.03 6.61 -9.36
C GLU A 20 2.79 5.11 -9.20
N TYR A 21 2.99 4.57 -8.00
CA TYR A 21 2.72 3.17 -7.75
C TYR A 21 1.24 2.83 -8.00
N LEU A 22 0.33 3.64 -7.49
CA LEU A 22 -1.10 3.46 -7.72
C LEU A 22 -1.45 3.53 -9.21
N ASP A 23 -0.86 4.47 -9.95
CA ASP A 23 -1.10 4.59 -11.38
C ASP A 23 -0.61 3.36 -12.14
N ARG A 24 0.56 2.82 -11.77
CA ARG A 24 1.09 1.58 -12.37
C ARG A 24 0.17 0.40 -12.10
N LEU A 25 -0.37 0.31 -10.89
CA LEU A 25 -1.33 -0.75 -10.56
C LEU A 25 -2.61 -0.61 -11.37
N ARG A 26 -3.10 0.62 -11.58
CA ARG A 26 -4.29 0.84 -12.40
C ARG A 26 -4.07 0.43 -13.85
N VAL A 27 -2.90 0.73 -14.40
CA VAL A 27 -2.60 0.41 -15.81
C VAL A 27 -2.51 -1.10 -16.01
N ARG A 28 -1.87 -1.83 -15.09
CA ARG A 28 -1.60 -3.26 -15.30
C ARG A 28 -2.60 -4.19 -14.62
N PHE A 29 -3.17 -3.79 -13.49
CA PHE A 29 -3.92 -4.72 -12.63
C PHE A 29 -5.23 -4.15 -12.13
N ALA A 30 -5.84 -3.22 -12.87
CA ALA A 30 -7.05 -2.51 -12.41
C ALA A 30 -8.15 -3.46 -11.93
N ASP A 31 -8.38 -4.56 -12.65
CA ASP A 31 -9.46 -5.50 -12.34
C ASP A 31 -9.07 -6.49 -11.25
N ARG A 32 -7.82 -6.53 -10.86
CA ARG A 32 -7.31 -7.53 -9.93
C ARG A 32 -6.97 -6.96 -8.56
N VAL A 33 -6.70 -5.66 -8.48
CA VAL A 33 -6.43 -4.99 -7.21
C VAL A 33 -7.75 -4.56 -6.58
N LEU A 34 -8.03 -5.03 -5.38
CA LEU A 34 -9.28 -4.75 -4.67
C LEU A 34 -9.15 -3.61 -3.69
N SER A 35 -7.96 -3.44 -3.09
CA SER A 35 -7.77 -2.45 -2.04
C SER A 35 -6.29 -2.14 -1.91
N VAL A 36 -5.97 -0.88 -1.60
CA VAL A 36 -4.61 -0.45 -1.25
C VAL A 36 -4.72 0.41 0.00
N ILE A 37 -3.97 0.05 1.03
CA ILE A 37 -4.04 0.69 2.35
C ILE A 37 -2.63 1.10 2.76
N LEU A 38 -2.43 2.40 3.03
CA LEU A 38 -1.21 2.90 3.66
C LEU A 38 -1.35 2.71 5.17
N TYR A 39 -0.34 2.10 5.80
CA TYR A 39 -0.36 1.89 7.25
C TYR A 39 1.03 2.17 7.84
N GLY A 40 1.21 1.84 9.12
CA GLY A 40 2.49 2.03 9.78
C GLY A 40 2.75 3.47 10.19
N SER A 41 4.01 3.77 10.52
CA SER A 41 4.39 5.05 11.11
C SER A 41 4.09 6.24 10.23
N ARG A 42 4.32 6.12 8.91
CA ARG A 42 4.10 7.25 8.00
C ARG A 42 2.61 7.56 7.83
N ALA A 43 1.74 6.56 7.93
CA ALA A 43 0.29 6.81 7.92
C ALA A 43 -0.14 7.63 9.13
N ARG A 44 0.51 7.42 10.29
CA ARG A 44 0.22 8.16 11.52
C ARG A 44 0.90 9.53 11.58
N GLY A 45 1.72 9.87 10.59
CA GLY A 45 2.49 11.11 10.64
C GLY A 45 3.73 11.03 11.52
N GLU A 46 4.15 9.82 11.87
CA GLU A 46 5.34 9.55 12.68
C GLU A 46 6.50 9.11 11.78
N GLY A 47 7.70 9.00 12.37
CA GLY A 47 8.90 8.68 11.61
C GLY A 47 9.35 9.87 10.79
N ASP A 48 10.19 9.63 9.78
CA ASP A 48 10.73 10.66 8.90
C ASP A 48 10.74 10.18 7.45
N ALA A 49 11.33 11.00 6.55
CA ALA A 49 11.36 10.71 5.12
C ALA A 49 12.20 9.46 4.77
N GLU A 50 13.02 8.96 5.71
CA GLU A 50 13.78 7.74 5.51
C GLU A 50 13.01 6.49 5.96
N SER A 51 11.88 6.68 6.64
CA SER A 51 11.01 5.56 7.03
C SER A 51 10.31 5.00 5.80
N ASP A 52 10.11 3.67 5.78
CA ASP A 52 9.41 3.00 4.69
C ASP A 52 7.93 3.41 4.66
N LEU A 53 7.39 3.45 3.45
CA LEU A 53 5.95 3.60 3.24
C LEU A 53 5.34 2.20 3.22
N ASP A 54 4.72 1.81 4.31
CA ASP A 54 4.11 0.48 4.43
C ASP A 54 2.75 0.45 3.75
N VAL A 55 2.62 -0.42 2.76
CA VAL A 55 1.41 -0.50 1.94
C VAL A 55 0.92 -1.94 1.90
N LEU A 56 -0.35 -2.15 2.18
CA LEU A 56 -1.01 -3.44 1.98
C LEU A 56 -1.84 -3.38 0.71
N VAL A 57 -1.54 -4.27 -0.23
CA VAL A 57 -2.32 -4.41 -1.46
C VAL A 57 -3.09 -5.72 -1.40
N VAL A 58 -4.41 -5.64 -1.50
CA VAL A 58 -5.27 -6.82 -1.53
C VAL A 58 -5.66 -7.08 -2.97
N VAL A 59 -5.38 -8.29 -3.45
CA VAL A 59 -5.69 -8.71 -4.81
C VAL A 59 -6.74 -9.84 -4.80
N ASP A 60 -7.34 -10.08 -5.95
CA ASP A 60 -8.45 -11.04 -6.08
C ASP A 60 -8.02 -12.51 -5.94
N ASP A 61 -6.74 -12.81 -6.07
CA ASP A 61 -6.24 -14.17 -6.11
C ASP A 61 -4.95 -14.30 -5.30
N GLY A 62 -4.70 -15.52 -4.80
CA GLY A 62 -3.46 -15.86 -4.10
C GLY A 62 -2.32 -16.30 -5.02
N ASP A 63 -2.43 -16.13 -6.33
CA ASP A 63 -1.40 -16.51 -7.29
C ASP A 63 -0.08 -15.81 -7.00
N TYR A 64 0.96 -16.59 -6.77
CA TYR A 64 2.30 -16.06 -6.46
C TYR A 64 2.84 -15.15 -7.55
N GLN A 65 2.61 -15.50 -8.82
CA GLN A 65 3.08 -14.70 -9.94
C GLN A 65 2.46 -13.29 -9.91
N LEU A 66 1.17 -13.21 -9.66
CA LEU A 66 0.48 -11.94 -9.54
C LEU A 66 1.02 -11.12 -8.37
N HIS A 67 1.18 -11.75 -7.20
CA HIS A 67 1.70 -11.08 -6.02
C HIS A 67 3.08 -10.49 -6.29
N ARG A 68 3.95 -11.27 -6.93
CA ARG A 68 5.30 -10.84 -7.26
C ARG A 68 5.28 -9.63 -8.20
N GLU A 69 4.48 -9.69 -9.25
CA GLU A 69 4.40 -8.60 -10.23
C GLU A 69 3.85 -7.31 -9.61
N VAL A 70 2.83 -7.42 -8.76
CA VAL A 70 2.27 -6.26 -8.07
C VAL A 70 3.31 -5.63 -7.13
N ALA A 71 4.06 -6.46 -6.40
CA ALA A 71 5.11 -5.97 -5.52
C ALA A 71 6.23 -5.28 -6.30
N LEU A 72 6.65 -5.85 -7.42
CA LEU A 72 7.76 -5.32 -8.22
C LEU A 72 7.45 -3.95 -8.83
N GLU A 73 6.17 -3.62 -9.03
CA GLU A 73 5.79 -2.31 -9.56
C GLU A 73 6.14 -1.16 -8.60
N ALA A 74 6.44 -1.44 -7.35
CA ALA A 74 6.85 -0.42 -6.38
C ALA A 74 8.32 0.00 -6.55
N PHE A 75 9.13 -0.78 -7.27
CA PHE A 75 10.57 -0.56 -7.34
C PHE A 75 10.94 0.74 -8.07
N GLU A 76 10.42 0.94 -9.27
CA GLU A 76 10.75 2.15 -10.05
C GLU A 76 10.26 3.44 -9.38
N PRO A 77 9.01 3.52 -8.90
CA PRO A 77 8.59 4.72 -8.19
C PRO A 77 9.45 5.02 -6.97
N SER A 78 9.87 3.98 -6.23
CA SER A 78 10.74 4.15 -5.06
C SER A 78 12.08 4.75 -5.45
N LEU A 79 12.72 4.21 -6.48
CA LEU A 79 14.00 4.72 -6.96
C LEU A 79 13.88 6.14 -7.52
N LYS A 80 12.87 6.35 -8.36
CA LYS A 80 12.69 7.62 -9.05
C LYS A 80 12.46 8.79 -8.10
N HIS A 81 11.70 8.57 -7.04
CA HIS A 81 11.30 9.63 -6.13
C HIS A 81 12.07 9.64 -4.82
N GLY A 82 12.97 8.70 -4.61
CA GLY A 82 13.76 8.63 -3.39
C GLY A 82 12.97 8.35 -2.13
N ALA A 83 11.90 7.58 -2.25
CA ALA A 83 11.06 7.18 -1.12
C ALA A 83 10.75 5.69 -1.25
N LEU A 84 11.09 4.90 -0.24
CA LEU A 84 10.95 3.45 -0.30
C LEU A 84 9.52 3.01 0.02
N ILE A 85 8.85 2.42 -0.96
CA ILE A 85 7.57 1.76 -0.76
C ILE A 85 7.84 0.31 -0.40
N SER A 86 7.26 -0.14 0.70
CA SER A 86 7.38 -1.52 1.18
C SER A 86 6.01 -2.20 1.09
N PRO A 87 5.69 -2.86 -0.04
CA PRO A 87 4.38 -3.45 -0.22
C PRO A 87 4.29 -4.86 0.33
N GLN A 88 3.16 -5.17 0.97
CA GLN A 88 2.74 -6.53 1.24
C GLN A 88 1.53 -6.82 0.35
N ILE A 89 1.54 -7.97 -0.31
CA ILE A 89 0.47 -8.34 -1.22
C ILE A 89 -0.25 -9.55 -0.63
N TRP A 90 -1.56 -9.39 -0.37
CA TRP A 90 -2.40 -10.47 0.15
C TRP A 90 -3.54 -10.76 -0.81
N GLY A 91 -3.83 -12.04 -1.02
CA GLY A 91 -5.04 -12.44 -1.73
C GLY A 91 -6.27 -12.18 -0.86
N ARG A 92 -7.44 -12.04 -1.50
CA ARG A 92 -8.70 -11.78 -0.82
C ARG A 92 -8.98 -12.81 0.29
N ALA A 93 -8.77 -14.09 0.02
CA ALA A 93 -9.07 -15.14 1.00
C ALA A 93 -8.27 -14.95 2.28
N ARG A 94 -6.97 -14.66 2.15
CA ARG A 94 -6.11 -14.41 3.30
C ARG A 94 -6.54 -13.16 4.06
N TYR A 95 -6.87 -12.10 3.32
CA TYR A 95 -7.30 -10.83 3.93
C TYR A 95 -8.59 -11.04 4.75
N GLU A 96 -9.59 -11.70 4.17
CA GLU A 96 -10.85 -11.96 4.85
C GLU A 96 -10.67 -12.85 6.08
N GLN A 97 -9.84 -13.89 5.97
CA GLN A 97 -9.55 -14.78 7.07
C GLN A 97 -8.85 -14.05 8.22
N GLN A 98 -7.86 -13.22 7.89
CA GLN A 98 -7.10 -12.49 8.91
C GLN A 98 -7.90 -11.32 9.50
N ARG A 99 -8.83 -10.77 8.75
CA ARG A 99 -9.65 -9.63 9.20
C ARG A 99 -10.47 -9.98 10.43
N THR A 100 -10.90 -11.24 10.54
CA THR A 100 -11.67 -11.70 11.71
C THR A 100 -10.77 -12.13 12.86
N SER A 101 -9.45 -12.17 12.66
CA SER A 101 -8.50 -12.50 13.71
C SER A 101 -8.29 -11.28 14.63
N ARG A 102 -7.80 -11.56 15.84
CA ARG A 102 -7.49 -10.49 16.80
C ARG A 102 -6.01 -10.12 16.78
N LEU A 103 -5.34 -10.34 15.66
CA LEU A 103 -3.93 -10.00 15.51
C LEU A 103 -3.73 -8.50 15.62
N LEU A 104 -2.65 -8.11 16.29
CA LEU A 104 -2.29 -6.70 16.48
C LEU A 104 -2.17 -5.96 15.15
N PHE A 105 -1.63 -6.62 14.13
CA PHE A 105 -1.50 -6.04 12.79
C PHE A 105 -2.85 -5.50 12.28
N PHE A 106 -3.91 -6.31 12.36
CA PHE A 106 -5.24 -5.90 11.87
C PHE A 106 -5.85 -4.79 12.71
N ARG A 107 -5.64 -4.85 14.02
CA ARG A 107 -6.14 -3.79 14.91
C ARG A 107 -5.46 -2.46 14.58
N ASN A 108 -4.16 -2.47 14.32
CA ASN A 108 -3.42 -1.28 13.91
C ASN A 108 -3.84 -0.82 12.53
N LEU A 109 -4.07 -1.74 11.61
CA LEU A 109 -4.52 -1.44 10.26
C LEU A 109 -5.89 -0.74 10.27
N GLU A 110 -6.83 -1.23 11.09
CA GLU A 110 -8.16 -0.62 11.23
C GLU A 110 -8.09 0.77 11.85
N ARG A 111 -7.23 0.94 12.85
CA ARG A 111 -7.12 2.22 13.55
C ARG A 111 -6.41 3.28 12.71
N ASP A 112 -5.31 2.93 12.08
CA ASP A 112 -4.39 3.89 11.45
C ASP A 112 -4.35 3.82 9.93
N GLY A 113 -4.91 2.77 9.33
CA GLY A 113 -4.84 2.56 7.89
C GLY A 113 -5.57 3.62 7.10
N ILE A 114 -4.97 4.05 6.01
CA ILE A 114 -5.55 5.02 5.10
C ILE A 114 -5.86 4.31 3.79
N GLN A 115 -7.15 4.27 3.44
CA GLN A 115 -7.61 3.58 2.24
C GLN A 115 -7.31 4.44 1.02
N LEU A 116 -6.44 3.96 0.15
CA LEU A 116 -6.03 4.68 -1.06
C LEU A 116 -6.75 4.18 -2.32
N TRP A 117 -7.34 3.00 -2.25
CA TRP A 117 -8.02 2.36 -3.38
C TRP A 117 -8.99 1.32 -2.87
N THR A 118 -10.23 1.41 -3.29
CA THR A 118 -11.27 0.40 -3.03
C THR A 118 -11.99 0.02 -4.31
#